data_1668b45e2a941b2dc9be56b59bc7a8f8
#
_entry.id   1668b45e2a941b2dc9be56b59bc7a8f8
#
_cell.length_a   1.000
_cell.length_b   1.000
_cell.length_c   1.000
_cell.angle_alpha   90.00
_cell.angle_beta   90.00
_cell.angle_gamma   90.00
#
_symmetry.space_group_name_H-M   'P 1'
#
loop_
_entity.id
_entity.type
_entity.pdbx_description
1 polymer ?
#
loop_
_entity_poly.entity_id
_entity_poly.type
_entity_poly.pdbx_seq_one_letter_code
_entity_poly.pdbx_strand_id
1 'polypeptide(L)'
;MKSLLITIGVLAVYLSPAQTGNKGDFHNWAPTPPMGWNSWDCFGPTVTEAEVKANADYMASRLRSSGWNYVVVDIRWYVGNDKAHGYNEKDPEYSIDSFGRYLPAVNRFPSAAGGRGFKPLADYLHKKGLKFGIHIMRGVPVIAVKRNLPVKGTKLTANDIYSPADQCRWLHDMYTIVPDKAGAQEYYNSIFELYAAWGLDFVKVDDLSSPIYFTGEVEMIRKAIERTGRPIVLSTSPGETPIDHATHVQQHANMWRTVGDFWDSWRQLKEHFKVFERWNKWRANGAYPDGDMLPLGKIGIRAERGDPRMTNFTRDEQYTLMTLWSIFRSPLMFGGNFPDNDAFTDSLITNKNMLYVLNKSINNRPLFRNEKQAAWIAEDPANGDKFLAVFNIEDREEMIESKAAWKSAVINRQNSSEMIDLKLNGSRKLYLAVSSVENIDWDHADWIDPVLHKGNDTISLTTLKWTKATSGWGKPRVNRSVSGGELIVEGKKYTSGLGVSANSVIEYELPEGIDRFTAMGGLDKAGADQNVGATVRFLVFTEQPSGPEPPASATIDIDLKELGLQSCKVQDLWSGKQLGVFADKFSVKINKHGAGLYRLTAVKK
;
A
#
# COMPACT_ATOMS: atom_id res chain seq x y z
N MET A 1 88.52 23.29 -17.32
CA MET A 1 87.23 24.01 -17.22
C MET A 1 86.10 23.01 -17.58
N LYS A 2 85.41 22.49 -16.58
CA LYS A 2 84.28 21.53 -16.75
C LYS A 2 82.98 22.33 -16.57
N SER A 3 82.20 22.43 -17.63
CA SER A 3 80.86 23.05 -17.59
C SER A 3 79.83 22.06 -17.05
N LEU A 4 79.14 22.45 -15.99
CA LEU A 4 78.07 21.68 -15.39
C LEU A 4 76.70 22.15 -16.01
N LEU A 5 76.06 21.27 -16.79
CA LEU A 5 74.72 21.49 -17.28
C LEU A 5 73.69 21.09 -16.20
N ILE A 6 72.92 22.06 -15.73
CA ILE A 6 71.81 21.83 -14.83
C ILE A 6 70.55 21.68 -15.71
N THR A 7 69.98 20.48 -15.74
CA THR A 7 68.69 20.21 -16.40
C THR A 7 67.57 20.46 -15.40
N ILE A 8 66.76 21.52 -15.63
CA ILE A 8 65.56 21.83 -14.86
C ILE A 8 64.42 20.96 -15.44
N GLY A 9 64.04 19.92 -14.69
CA GLY A 9 62.84 19.16 -14.99
C GLY A 9 61.57 19.90 -14.62
N VAL A 10 60.77 20.30 -15.62
CA VAL A 10 59.42 20.86 -15.42
C VAL A 10 58.47 19.72 -15.15
N LEU A 11 57.97 19.59 -13.93
CA LEU A 11 56.92 18.66 -13.55
C LEU A 11 55.59 19.22 -14.06
N ALA A 12 55.10 18.73 -15.20
CA ALA A 12 53.76 19.04 -15.69
C ALA A 12 52.75 18.26 -14.83
N VAL A 13 52.05 18.95 -13.93
CA VAL A 13 50.87 18.40 -13.22
C VAL A 13 49.74 18.31 -14.24
N TYR A 14 49.46 17.13 -14.75
CA TYR A 14 48.26 16.85 -15.48
C TYR A 14 47.05 16.88 -14.50
N LEU A 15 46.37 18.01 -14.45
CA LEU A 15 45.00 18.08 -13.93
C LEU A 15 44.10 17.31 -14.90
N SER A 16 43.77 16.08 -14.58
CA SER A 16 42.68 15.38 -15.25
C SER A 16 41.40 16.21 -15.12
N PRO A 17 40.72 16.57 -16.22
CA PRO A 17 39.42 17.16 -16.11
C PRO A 17 38.50 16.18 -15.40
N ALA A 18 37.87 16.61 -14.31
CA ALA A 18 36.76 15.88 -13.72
C ALA A 18 35.78 15.54 -14.84
N GLN A 19 35.62 14.28 -15.15
CA GLN A 19 34.56 13.82 -16.04
C GLN A 19 33.22 14.30 -15.45
N THR A 20 32.67 15.37 -16.01
CA THR A 20 31.25 15.66 -15.91
C THR A 20 30.54 14.53 -16.66
N GLY A 21 30.38 13.39 -16.01
CA GLY A 21 29.55 12.33 -16.50
C GLY A 21 28.18 12.92 -16.79
N ASN A 22 27.70 12.76 -18.00
CA ASN A 22 26.29 12.98 -18.35
C ASN A 22 25.48 12.25 -17.28
N LYS A 23 24.85 12.99 -16.35
CA LYS A 23 23.97 12.42 -15.33
C LYS A 23 22.81 11.80 -16.09
N GLY A 24 22.86 10.48 -16.29
CA GLY A 24 21.82 9.75 -17.00
C GLY A 24 20.47 10.03 -16.33
N ASP A 25 19.44 10.17 -17.15
CA ASP A 25 18.07 10.30 -16.67
C ASP A 25 17.75 9.19 -15.66
N PHE A 26 17.35 9.55 -14.43
CA PHE A 26 17.10 8.61 -13.35
C PHE A 26 15.98 7.59 -13.70
N HIS A 27 15.11 7.91 -14.65
CA HIS A 27 14.11 6.97 -15.16
C HIS A 27 14.74 5.69 -15.73
N ASN A 28 15.97 5.76 -16.24
CA ASN A 28 16.71 4.60 -16.72
C ASN A 28 17.20 3.66 -15.59
N TRP A 29 17.08 4.05 -14.33
CA TRP A 29 17.48 3.19 -13.21
C TRP A 29 16.48 2.06 -12.93
N ALA A 30 15.23 2.25 -13.35
CA ALA A 30 14.17 1.23 -13.29
C ALA A 30 13.43 1.16 -14.64
N PRO A 31 14.06 0.62 -15.72
CA PRO A 31 13.45 0.61 -17.06
C PRO A 31 12.21 -0.29 -17.17
N THR A 32 11.99 -1.16 -16.22
CA THR A 32 10.78 -1.96 -16.00
C THR A 32 10.28 -1.76 -14.57
N PRO A 33 8.98 -2.03 -14.29
CA PRO A 33 8.49 -1.96 -12.92
C PRO A 33 9.38 -2.73 -11.96
N PRO A 34 9.85 -2.14 -10.85
CA PRO A 34 10.65 -2.86 -9.84
C PRO A 34 9.94 -4.11 -9.33
N MET A 35 10.69 -5.20 -9.16
CA MET A 35 10.20 -6.45 -8.60
C MET A 35 11.09 -6.87 -7.44
N GLY A 36 10.51 -7.05 -6.25
CA GLY A 36 11.27 -7.31 -5.05
C GLY A 36 10.47 -7.84 -3.89
N TRP A 37 11.12 -7.94 -2.75
CA TRP A 37 10.56 -8.29 -1.45
C TRP A 37 10.72 -7.13 -0.50
N ASN A 38 9.70 -6.91 0.34
CA ASN A 38 9.75 -5.96 1.44
C ASN A 38 9.32 -6.66 2.73
N SER A 39 9.99 -6.39 3.83
CA SER A 39 9.82 -7.10 5.09
C SER A 39 8.56 -6.75 5.89
N TRP A 40 7.77 -5.75 5.49
CA TRP A 40 6.70 -5.19 6.32
C TRP A 40 5.56 -6.15 6.60
N ASP A 41 4.93 -6.72 5.56
CA ASP A 41 3.71 -7.53 5.71
C ASP A 41 3.95 -8.84 6.49
N CYS A 42 5.20 -9.30 6.58
CA CYS A 42 5.52 -10.50 7.36
C CYS A 42 6.16 -10.19 8.71
N PHE A 43 7.07 -9.22 8.82
CA PHE A 43 7.85 -9.01 10.04
C PHE A 43 7.63 -7.64 10.71
N GLY A 44 6.91 -6.71 10.07
CA GLY A 44 6.70 -5.37 10.58
C GLY A 44 8.02 -4.68 10.96
N PRO A 45 8.05 -3.93 12.08
CA PRO A 45 9.23 -3.18 12.47
C PRO A 45 10.34 -4.04 13.09
N THR A 46 10.19 -5.37 13.15
CA THR A 46 11.07 -6.27 13.94
C THR A 46 11.95 -7.20 13.12
N VAL A 47 11.99 -7.04 11.79
CA VAL A 47 12.81 -7.88 10.91
C VAL A 47 14.27 -7.95 11.34
N THR A 48 14.91 -9.12 11.20
CA THR A 48 16.31 -9.38 11.54
C THR A 48 17.15 -9.64 10.30
N GLU A 49 18.47 -9.49 10.41
CA GLU A 49 19.43 -9.79 9.34
C GLU A 49 19.31 -11.24 8.84
N ALA A 50 19.05 -12.19 9.75
CA ALA A 50 18.90 -13.60 9.39
C ALA A 50 17.66 -13.82 8.50
N GLU A 51 16.53 -13.17 8.81
CA GLU A 51 15.30 -13.24 8.03
C GLU A 51 15.45 -12.57 6.66
N VAL A 52 16.12 -11.41 6.61
CA VAL A 52 16.46 -10.75 5.33
C VAL A 52 17.30 -11.67 4.46
N LYS A 53 18.35 -12.31 5.02
CA LYS A 53 19.19 -13.24 4.28
C LYS A 53 18.44 -14.48 3.81
N ALA A 54 17.54 -15.04 4.63
CA ALA A 54 16.73 -16.20 4.24
C ALA A 54 15.81 -15.88 3.03
N ASN A 55 15.14 -14.72 3.05
CA ASN A 55 14.34 -14.26 1.91
C ASN A 55 15.19 -13.96 0.67
N ALA A 56 16.36 -13.35 0.86
CA ALA A 56 17.30 -13.10 -0.22
C ALA A 56 17.85 -14.40 -0.86
N ASP A 57 18.15 -15.41 -0.06
CA ASP A 57 18.65 -16.71 -0.53
C ASP A 57 17.58 -17.44 -1.36
N TYR A 58 16.35 -17.40 -0.91
CA TYR A 58 15.21 -17.92 -1.66
C TYR A 58 15.03 -17.17 -3.00
N MET A 59 15.02 -15.84 -2.95
CA MET A 59 14.90 -15.00 -4.16
C MET A 59 16.03 -15.29 -5.15
N ALA A 60 17.27 -15.33 -4.69
CA ALA A 60 18.44 -15.57 -5.54
C ALA A 60 18.38 -16.91 -6.23
N SER A 61 17.96 -17.96 -5.52
CA SER A 61 17.94 -19.33 -6.03
C SER A 61 16.74 -19.66 -6.91
N ARG A 62 15.56 -19.07 -6.64
CA ARG A 62 14.31 -19.47 -7.28
C ARG A 62 13.66 -18.40 -8.14
N LEU A 63 13.79 -17.12 -7.78
CA LEU A 63 12.98 -16.04 -8.36
C LEU A 63 13.79 -15.07 -9.23
N ARG A 64 15.11 -14.98 -9.05
CA ARG A 64 15.97 -14.03 -9.76
C ARG A 64 15.90 -14.17 -11.29
N SER A 65 15.82 -15.40 -11.80
CA SER A 65 15.68 -15.66 -13.25
C SER A 65 14.37 -15.15 -13.83
N SER A 66 13.38 -14.89 -12.98
CA SER A 66 12.09 -14.29 -13.33
C SER A 66 12.07 -12.77 -13.15
N GLY A 67 13.19 -12.15 -12.76
CA GLY A 67 13.33 -10.68 -12.64
C GLY A 67 13.19 -10.12 -11.22
N TRP A 68 12.91 -10.94 -10.21
CA TRP A 68 12.83 -10.54 -8.81
C TRP A 68 14.24 -10.27 -8.28
N ASN A 69 14.53 -9.03 -7.88
CA ASN A 69 15.91 -8.66 -7.53
C ASN A 69 16.05 -7.61 -6.41
N TYR A 70 15.01 -6.90 -6.00
CA TYR A 70 15.11 -5.95 -4.90
C TYR A 70 14.80 -6.63 -3.57
N VAL A 71 15.62 -6.41 -2.55
CA VAL A 71 15.40 -6.85 -1.16
C VAL A 71 15.38 -5.62 -0.27
N VAL A 72 14.20 -5.28 0.26
CA VAL A 72 13.97 -4.04 0.99
C VAL A 72 13.72 -4.34 2.47
N VAL A 73 14.55 -3.75 3.33
CA VAL A 73 14.37 -3.75 4.79
C VAL A 73 13.49 -2.58 5.16
N ASP A 74 12.29 -2.85 5.66
CA ASP A 74 11.32 -1.82 6.06
C ASP A 74 11.68 -1.21 7.43
N ILE A 75 11.00 -0.12 7.84
CA ILE A 75 11.19 0.49 9.16
C ILE A 75 10.89 -0.53 10.26
N ARG A 76 11.31 -0.41 11.46
CA ARG A 76 12.24 0.53 12.15
C ARG A 76 13.58 -0.15 12.38
N TRP A 77 14.33 -0.46 11.34
CA TRP A 77 15.62 -1.16 11.41
C TRP A 77 16.63 -0.50 12.35
N TYR A 78 16.41 0.75 12.71
CA TYR A 78 17.28 1.57 13.57
C TYR A 78 16.91 1.54 15.06
N VAL A 79 15.85 0.81 15.46
CA VAL A 79 15.42 0.67 16.86
C VAL A 79 15.77 -0.73 17.37
N GLY A 80 16.53 -0.78 18.48
CA GLY A 80 17.02 -2.05 19.06
C GLY A 80 15.94 -2.86 19.78
N ASN A 81 15.01 -2.17 20.43
CA ASN A 81 13.97 -2.76 21.30
C ASN A 81 12.55 -2.58 20.74
N ASP A 82 12.39 -2.59 19.43
CA ASP A 82 11.05 -2.49 18.82
C ASP A 82 10.23 -3.78 19.06
N LYS A 83 8.92 -3.73 18.84
CA LYS A 83 7.99 -4.82 19.16
C LYS A 83 7.18 -5.27 17.96
N ALA A 84 6.72 -6.52 18.00
CA ALA A 84 5.76 -7.05 17.05
C ALA A 84 4.40 -6.34 17.17
N HIS A 85 3.67 -6.26 16.06
CA HIS A 85 2.30 -5.75 15.97
C HIS A 85 2.15 -4.28 16.42
N GLY A 86 3.13 -3.45 16.13
CA GLY A 86 3.13 -2.01 16.40
C GLY A 86 4.53 -1.45 16.66
N TYR A 87 4.61 -0.27 17.28
CA TYR A 87 5.85 0.43 17.54
C TYR A 87 6.10 0.59 19.04
N ASN A 88 7.36 0.46 19.47
CA ASN A 88 7.77 0.91 20.80
C ASN A 88 8.08 2.40 20.76
N GLU A 89 7.07 3.25 20.98
CA GLU A 89 7.24 4.71 21.05
C GLU A 89 7.50 5.24 22.47
N LYS A 90 7.34 4.37 23.48
CA LYS A 90 7.51 4.81 24.88
C LYS A 90 8.97 5.05 25.23
N ASP A 91 9.85 4.12 24.90
CA ASP A 91 11.26 4.08 25.27
C ASP A 91 12.16 3.48 24.16
N PRO A 92 12.08 3.99 22.90
CA PRO A 92 12.82 3.42 21.79
C PRO A 92 14.34 3.59 21.96
N GLU A 93 15.07 2.50 21.77
CA GLU A 93 16.54 2.49 21.73
C GLU A 93 17.05 2.78 20.32
N TYR A 94 17.21 4.05 20.01
CA TYR A 94 17.67 4.49 18.68
C TYR A 94 19.16 4.25 18.48
N SER A 95 19.51 3.62 17.37
CA SER A 95 20.87 3.59 16.81
C SER A 95 21.07 4.79 15.91
N ILE A 96 21.94 5.72 16.31
CA ILE A 96 22.15 6.99 15.61
C ILE A 96 23.62 7.41 15.67
N ASP A 97 24.15 8.05 14.62
CA ASP A 97 25.50 8.57 14.60
C ASP A 97 25.62 9.99 15.15
N SER A 98 26.86 10.52 15.20
CA SER A 98 27.14 11.85 15.70
C SER A 98 26.58 13.00 14.84
N PHE A 99 26.06 12.71 13.65
CA PHE A 99 25.44 13.66 12.74
C PHE A 99 23.91 13.54 12.69
N GLY A 100 23.32 12.80 13.61
CA GLY A 100 21.87 12.63 13.67
C GLY A 100 21.28 11.73 12.59
N ARG A 101 22.07 10.80 12.01
CA ARG A 101 21.60 9.87 10.99
C ARG A 101 21.40 8.49 11.60
N TYR A 102 20.28 7.85 11.31
CA TYR A 102 20.01 6.51 11.82
C TYR A 102 21.00 5.46 11.29
N LEU A 103 21.36 4.53 12.18
CA LEU A 103 22.20 3.36 11.89
C LEU A 103 21.42 2.07 12.19
N PRO A 104 21.75 0.93 11.52
CA PRO A 104 21.12 -0.33 11.83
C PRO A 104 21.38 -0.75 13.29
N ALA A 105 20.31 -1.17 13.98
CA ALA A 105 20.42 -1.71 15.35
C ALA A 105 21.21 -3.02 15.34
N VAL A 106 22.39 -3.02 16.00
CA VAL A 106 23.38 -4.12 15.93
C VAL A 106 22.85 -5.45 16.47
N ASN A 107 21.97 -5.41 17.45
CA ASN A 107 21.33 -6.63 17.98
C ASN A 107 20.40 -7.31 16.96
N ARG A 108 19.87 -6.59 15.99
CA ARG A 108 19.04 -7.11 14.89
C ARG A 108 19.83 -7.33 13.61
N PHE A 109 20.83 -6.49 13.37
CA PHE A 109 21.71 -6.52 12.21
C PHE A 109 23.18 -6.61 12.67
N PRO A 110 23.62 -7.79 13.17
CA PRO A 110 24.94 -7.92 13.80
C PRO A 110 26.10 -7.63 12.86
N SER A 111 25.94 -7.79 11.54
CA SER A 111 26.98 -7.43 10.58
C SER A 111 27.23 -5.92 10.50
N ALA A 112 26.33 -5.07 11.02
CA ALA A 112 26.50 -3.62 11.07
C ALA A 112 27.47 -3.14 12.19
N ALA A 113 27.88 -4.04 13.11
CA ALA A 113 28.76 -3.70 14.21
C ALA A 113 30.05 -3.00 13.75
N GLY A 114 30.61 -2.13 14.62
CA GLY A 114 31.84 -1.40 14.30
C GLY A 114 31.64 -0.26 13.29
N GLY A 115 30.44 0.29 13.18
CA GLY A 115 30.12 1.43 12.31
C GLY A 115 29.99 1.08 10.82
N ARG A 116 29.92 -0.22 10.47
CA ARG A 116 29.86 -0.69 9.08
C ARG A 116 28.50 -0.41 8.40
N GLY A 117 27.47 -0.08 9.19
CA GLY A 117 26.12 0.13 8.67
C GLY A 117 25.61 -1.09 7.91
N PHE A 118 24.80 -0.87 6.90
CA PHE A 118 24.28 -1.96 6.05
C PHE A 118 25.27 -2.46 4.98
N LYS A 119 26.47 -1.91 4.88
CA LYS A 119 27.41 -2.34 3.82
C LYS A 119 27.63 -3.85 3.77
N PRO A 120 27.87 -4.59 4.88
CA PRO A 120 28.07 -6.05 4.81
C PRO A 120 26.83 -6.81 4.30
N LEU A 121 25.62 -6.35 4.65
CA LEU A 121 24.38 -6.94 4.16
C LEU A 121 24.18 -6.63 2.66
N ALA A 122 24.42 -5.40 2.24
CA ALA A 122 24.37 -5.02 0.82
C ALA A 122 25.37 -5.82 -0.02
N ASP A 123 26.61 -5.97 0.45
CA ASP A 123 27.64 -6.78 -0.23
C ASP A 123 27.21 -8.26 -0.34
N TYR A 124 26.55 -8.80 0.70
CA TYR A 124 25.99 -10.16 0.66
C TYR A 124 24.93 -10.33 -0.44
N LEU A 125 24.03 -9.36 -0.57
CA LEU A 125 22.98 -9.35 -1.59
C LEU A 125 23.55 -9.16 -2.99
N HIS A 126 24.46 -8.21 -3.16
CA HIS A 126 25.13 -7.95 -4.44
C HIS A 126 25.90 -9.17 -4.97
N LYS A 127 26.59 -9.92 -4.10
CA LYS A 127 27.25 -11.19 -4.48
C LYS A 127 26.28 -12.23 -5.04
N LYS A 128 24.98 -12.15 -4.68
CA LYS A 128 23.93 -13.02 -5.21
C LYS A 128 23.23 -12.43 -6.45
N GLY A 129 23.67 -11.25 -6.92
CA GLY A 129 23.08 -10.52 -8.03
C GLY A 129 21.73 -9.90 -7.69
N LEU A 130 21.48 -9.63 -6.40
CA LEU A 130 20.32 -8.91 -5.89
C LEU A 130 20.67 -7.45 -5.61
N LYS A 131 19.67 -6.62 -5.46
CA LYS A 131 19.76 -5.21 -5.13
C LYS A 131 19.29 -4.98 -3.71
N PHE A 132 19.93 -4.06 -2.98
CA PHE A 132 19.61 -3.75 -1.61
C PHE A 132 18.80 -2.46 -1.49
N GLY A 133 17.72 -2.49 -0.69
CA GLY A 133 16.88 -1.35 -0.38
C GLY A 133 16.58 -1.21 1.10
N ILE A 134 16.21 0.00 1.49
CA ILE A 134 15.68 0.30 2.83
C ILE A 134 14.45 1.20 2.73
N HIS A 135 13.62 1.15 3.77
CA HIS A 135 12.57 2.12 4.02
C HIS A 135 13.07 3.13 5.06
N ILE A 136 12.79 4.41 4.85
CA ILE A 136 13.05 5.50 5.79
C ILE A 136 11.83 6.39 5.91
N MET A 137 11.76 7.13 7.02
CA MET A 137 10.83 8.26 7.15
C MET A 137 11.48 9.53 6.61
N ARG A 138 10.68 10.48 6.07
CA ARG A 138 11.17 11.83 5.76
C ARG A 138 11.58 12.58 7.02
N GLY A 139 12.36 13.65 6.86
CA GLY A 139 12.63 14.60 7.94
C GLY A 139 13.93 14.34 8.69
N VAL A 140 14.04 14.91 9.88
CA VAL A 140 15.18 14.79 10.80
C VAL A 140 14.77 14.11 12.10
N PRO A 141 15.56 13.15 12.64
CA PRO A 141 15.21 12.44 13.87
C PRO A 141 14.95 13.37 15.05
N VAL A 142 13.85 13.15 15.76
CA VAL A 142 13.52 13.87 17.00
C VAL A 142 14.67 13.82 18.00
N ILE A 143 15.35 12.66 18.09
CA ILE A 143 16.51 12.49 18.97
C ILE A 143 17.72 13.34 18.52
N ALA A 144 17.90 13.60 17.22
CA ALA A 144 18.95 14.47 16.70
C ALA A 144 18.70 15.94 17.12
N VAL A 145 17.44 16.38 17.02
CA VAL A 145 17.00 17.72 17.47
C VAL A 145 17.17 17.86 18.99
N LYS A 146 16.70 16.88 19.77
CA LYS A 146 16.85 16.88 21.24
C LYS A 146 18.30 16.96 21.71
N ARG A 147 19.22 16.31 20.98
CA ARG A 147 20.66 16.32 21.28
C ARG A 147 21.41 17.45 20.59
N ASN A 148 20.73 18.28 19.82
CA ASN A 148 21.31 19.38 19.01
C ASN A 148 22.52 18.91 18.17
N LEU A 149 22.36 17.76 17.47
CA LEU A 149 23.45 17.15 16.70
C LEU A 149 23.78 17.98 15.46
N PRO A 150 25.07 18.03 15.05
CA PRO A 150 25.51 18.83 13.92
C PRO A 150 25.04 18.27 12.57
N VAL A 151 24.74 19.15 11.63
CA VAL A 151 24.56 18.82 10.21
C VAL A 151 25.94 18.67 9.57
N LYS A 152 26.25 17.46 9.08
CA LYS A 152 27.57 17.12 8.52
C LYS A 152 28.01 18.10 7.43
N GLY A 153 29.25 18.61 7.56
CA GLY A 153 29.84 19.50 6.58
C GLY A 153 29.41 20.98 6.70
N THR A 154 28.67 21.33 7.74
CA THR A 154 28.22 22.70 8.02
C THR A 154 28.60 23.12 9.44
N LYS A 155 28.27 24.38 9.80
CA LYS A 155 28.32 24.89 11.20
C LYS A 155 26.93 24.83 11.87
N LEU A 156 25.93 24.27 11.18
CA LEU A 156 24.54 24.20 11.60
C LEU A 156 24.26 22.89 12.33
N THR A 157 23.14 22.85 13.03
CA THR A 157 22.67 21.71 13.81
C THR A 157 21.26 21.29 13.37
N ALA A 158 20.77 20.17 13.87
CA ALA A 158 19.41 19.71 13.64
C ALA A 158 18.36 20.75 14.05
N ASN A 159 18.67 21.60 15.04
CA ASN A 159 17.76 22.67 15.50
C ASN A 159 17.61 23.81 14.48
N ASP A 160 18.58 23.99 13.58
CA ASP A 160 18.51 25.06 12.57
C ASP A 160 17.59 24.68 11.38
N ILE A 161 17.34 23.39 11.14
CA ILE A 161 16.68 22.89 9.94
C ILE A 161 15.26 22.34 10.16
N TYR A 162 14.85 22.06 11.41
CA TYR A 162 13.59 21.38 11.71
C TYR A 162 12.40 22.31 11.92
N SER A 163 11.20 21.72 11.83
CA SER A 163 9.93 22.23 12.36
C SER A 163 9.17 21.09 13.05
N PRO A 164 8.53 21.34 14.20
CA PRO A 164 7.64 20.36 14.82
C PRO A 164 6.25 20.32 14.16
N ALA A 165 5.95 21.26 13.24
CA ALA A 165 4.72 21.23 12.46
C ALA A 165 4.73 20.05 11.47
N ASP A 166 3.56 19.53 11.18
CA ASP A 166 3.33 18.45 10.20
C ASP A 166 4.16 17.19 10.47
N GLN A 167 4.37 16.89 11.76
CA GLN A 167 4.99 15.63 12.18
C GLN A 167 4.10 14.44 11.73
N CYS A 168 4.74 13.33 11.39
CA CYS A 168 4.04 12.10 11.04
C CYS A 168 3.00 11.68 12.10
N ARG A 169 1.80 11.32 11.67
CA ARG A 169 0.68 11.03 12.57
C ARG A 169 0.74 9.64 13.20
N TRP A 170 1.42 8.69 12.55
CA TRP A 170 1.47 7.28 13.00
C TRP A 170 2.80 6.87 13.61
N LEU A 171 3.85 7.66 13.43
CA LEU A 171 5.17 7.39 13.99
C LEU A 171 5.91 8.70 14.29
N HIS A 172 6.26 8.92 15.56
CA HIS A 172 6.79 10.21 16.04
C HIS A 172 8.33 10.27 16.09
N ASP A 173 9.02 9.50 15.26
CA ASP A 173 10.49 9.42 15.22
C ASP A 173 11.15 10.65 14.60
N MET A 174 10.43 11.37 13.73
CA MET A 174 11.00 12.43 12.90
C MET A 174 10.25 13.75 13.07
N TYR A 175 10.97 14.85 12.91
CA TYR A 175 10.41 16.19 12.65
C TYR A 175 10.55 16.55 11.18
N THR A 176 9.69 17.43 10.70
CA THR A 176 9.74 17.98 9.33
C THR A 176 11.05 18.75 9.12
N ILE A 177 11.70 18.57 7.99
CA ILE A 177 12.77 19.47 7.51
C ILE A 177 12.12 20.61 6.72
N VAL A 178 12.52 21.84 7.01
CA VAL A 178 12.02 23.03 6.30
C VAL A 178 12.94 23.31 5.12
N PRO A 179 12.47 23.18 3.86
CA PRO A 179 13.32 23.23 2.66
C PRO A 179 14.13 24.51 2.51
N ASP A 180 13.58 25.66 2.88
CA ASP A 180 14.22 26.97 2.73
C ASP A 180 15.25 27.29 3.82
N LYS A 181 15.40 26.43 4.83
CA LYS A 181 16.40 26.64 5.87
C LYS A 181 17.78 26.20 5.40
N ALA A 182 18.78 27.03 5.68
CA ALA A 182 20.18 26.68 5.46
C ALA A 182 20.52 25.36 6.20
N GLY A 183 21.19 24.43 5.54
CA GLY A 183 21.53 23.12 6.09
C GLY A 183 20.52 22.01 5.79
N ALA A 184 19.31 22.33 5.34
CA ALA A 184 18.29 21.33 5.02
C ALA A 184 18.73 20.38 3.88
N GLN A 185 19.19 20.92 2.77
CA GLN A 185 19.72 20.13 1.66
C GLN A 185 20.99 19.37 2.06
N GLU A 186 21.89 19.98 2.83
CA GLU A 186 23.13 19.35 3.31
C GLU A 186 22.84 18.15 4.21
N TYR A 187 21.79 18.22 5.02
CA TYR A 187 21.37 17.09 5.84
C TYR A 187 20.96 15.89 4.97
N TYR A 188 20.06 16.08 3.99
CA TYR A 188 19.70 15.02 3.04
C TYR A 188 20.90 14.55 2.23
N ASN A 189 21.76 15.43 1.75
CA ASN A 189 23.01 15.05 1.07
C ASN A 189 23.82 14.09 1.95
N SER A 190 23.98 14.40 3.24
CA SER A 190 24.77 13.57 4.16
C SER A 190 24.15 12.19 4.41
N ILE A 191 22.79 12.10 4.42
CA ILE A 191 22.09 10.84 4.55
C ILE A 191 22.33 9.96 3.32
N PHE A 192 22.12 10.49 2.12
CA PHE A 192 22.26 9.71 0.88
C PHE A 192 23.73 9.40 0.56
N GLU A 193 24.70 10.23 0.95
CA GLU A 193 26.12 9.87 0.93
C GLU A 193 26.39 8.64 1.81
N LEU A 194 25.81 8.56 3.00
CA LEU A 194 25.92 7.40 3.89
C LEU A 194 25.31 6.15 3.26
N TYR A 195 24.10 6.28 2.70
CA TYR A 195 23.39 5.15 2.09
C TYR A 195 24.08 4.67 0.81
N ALA A 196 24.60 5.57 -0.01
CA ALA A 196 25.42 5.21 -1.16
C ALA A 196 26.70 4.46 -0.75
N ALA A 197 27.34 4.89 0.35
CA ALA A 197 28.51 4.18 0.91
C ALA A 197 28.16 2.77 1.43
N TRP A 198 26.92 2.55 1.90
CA TRP A 198 26.42 1.21 2.24
C TRP A 198 26.13 0.35 1.01
N GLY A 199 26.01 0.95 -0.18
CA GLY A 199 25.67 0.23 -1.39
C GLY A 199 24.17 0.13 -1.65
N LEU A 200 23.38 1.13 -1.21
CA LEU A 200 21.93 1.17 -1.43
C LEU A 200 21.58 1.30 -2.91
N ASP A 201 20.59 0.55 -3.39
CA ASP A 201 20.05 0.57 -4.75
C ASP A 201 18.59 1.03 -4.83
N PHE A 202 17.90 1.06 -3.69
CA PHE A 202 16.48 1.40 -3.59
C PHE A 202 16.17 2.05 -2.24
N VAL A 203 15.34 3.08 -2.24
CA VAL A 203 14.83 3.70 -1.03
C VAL A 203 13.32 3.93 -1.13
N LYS A 204 12.56 3.46 -0.13
CA LYS A 204 11.17 3.86 0.12
C LYS A 204 11.22 4.96 1.18
N VAL A 205 10.61 6.11 0.88
CA VAL A 205 10.52 7.23 1.83
C VAL A 205 9.07 7.44 2.20
N ASP A 206 8.78 7.28 3.48
CA ASP A 206 7.43 7.36 4.03
C ASP A 206 7.12 8.72 4.67
N ASP A 207 5.83 8.96 4.95
CA ASP A 207 5.28 10.26 5.40
C ASP A 207 5.56 11.40 4.40
N LEU A 208 5.86 11.07 3.13
CA LEU A 208 6.31 12.04 2.12
C LEU A 208 5.18 12.50 1.19
N SER A 209 4.19 11.64 0.95
CA SER A 209 3.20 11.82 -0.12
C SER A 209 1.76 11.99 0.34
N SER A 210 1.42 11.60 1.57
CA SER A 210 0.05 11.64 2.12
C SER A 210 0.09 11.65 3.65
N PRO A 211 -0.85 12.32 4.35
CA PRO A 211 -1.94 13.14 3.81
C PRO A 211 -1.47 14.49 3.26
N ILE A 212 -0.20 14.86 3.49
CA ILE A 212 0.44 16.06 2.96
C ILE A 212 1.50 15.62 1.94
N TYR A 213 1.53 16.27 0.78
CA TYR A 213 2.59 16.06 -0.20
C TYR A 213 3.70 17.09 0.00
N PHE A 214 4.87 16.63 0.44
CA PHE A 214 6.01 17.47 0.81
C PHE A 214 6.93 17.75 -0.39
N THR A 215 6.47 18.58 -1.33
CA THR A 215 7.17 18.90 -2.58
C THR A 215 8.66 19.21 -2.38
N GLY A 216 9.00 20.11 -1.46
CA GLY A 216 10.39 20.52 -1.23
C GLY A 216 11.25 19.37 -0.68
N GLU A 217 10.72 18.49 0.17
CA GLU A 217 11.48 17.33 0.66
C GLU A 217 11.67 16.27 -0.45
N VAL A 218 10.66 16.05 -1.31
CA VAL A 218 10.81 15.21 -2.52
C VAL A 218 11.96 15.69 -3.39
N GLU A 219 12.00 17.00 -3.68
CA GLU A 219 13.07 17.61 -4.48
C GLU A 219 14.44 17.49 -3.84
N MET A 220 14.54 17.76 -2.51
CA MET A 220 15.81 17.65 -1.78
C MET A 220 16.32 16.22 -1.77
N ILE A 221 15.44 15.24 -1.58
CA ILE A 221 15.77 13.81 -1.63
C ILE A 221 16.28 13.42 -3.01
N ARG A 222 15.59 13.82 -4.10
CA ARG A 222 16.03 13.54 -5.47
C ARG A 222 17.40 14.15 -5.74
N LYS A 223 17.62 15.43 -5.41
CA LYS A 223 18.91 16.10 -5.54
C LYS A 223 20.02 15.40 -4.75
N ALA A 224 19.72 14.95 -3.54
CA ALA A 224 20.68 14.24 -2.69
C ALA A 224 21.06 12.88 -3.28
N ILE A 225 20.11 12.12 -3.83
CA ILE A 225 20.37 10.85 -4.54
C ILE A 225 21.26 11.10 -5.74
N GLU A 226 20.92 12.04 -6.61
CA GLU A 226 21.69 12.36 -7.82
C GLU A 226 23.10 12.81 -7.50
N ARG A 227 23.29 13.56 -6.43
CA ARG A 227 24.58 14.01 -5.95
C ARG A 227 25.53 12.85 -5.64
N THR A 228 25.01 11.71 -5.18
CA THR A 228 25.85 10.55 -4.86
C THR A 228 26.49 9.90 -6.09
N GLY A 229 25.94 10.12 -7.28
CA GLY A 229 26.32 9.43 -8.51
C GLY A 229 25.93 7.94 -8.56
N ARG A 230 25.29 7.41 -7.48
CA ARG A 230 24.81 6.02 -7.44
C ARG A 230 23.34 5.97 -7.90
N PRO A 231 22.97 5.02 -8.79
CA PRO A 231 21.57 4.82 -9.18
C PRO A 231 20.77 4.20 -8.01
N ILE A 232 20.04 5.04 -7.29
CA ILE A 232 19.15 4.64 -6.18
C ILE A 232 17.71 4.92 -6.62
N VAL A 233 16.93 3.88 -6.81
CA VAL A 233 15.51 3.95 -7.15
C VAL A 233 14.73 4.58 -6.00
N LEU A 234 14.00 5.66 -6.25
CA LEU A 234 13.18 6.35 -5.25
C LEU A 234 11.72 5.89 -5.35
N SER A 235 11.19 5.40 -4.24
CA SER A 235 9.78 5.12 -3.99
C SER A 235 9.23 6.08 -2.95
N THR A 236 8.11 6.77 -3.24
CA THR A 236 7.45 7.67 -2.29
C THR A 236 6.20 7.03 -1.70
N SER A 237 5.98 7.22 -0.40
CA SER A 237 4.95 6.62 0.43
C SER A 237 4.50 7.62 1.52
N PRO A 238 3.33 7.44 2.19
CA PRO A 238 2.25 6.51 1.86
C PRO A 238 1.39 7.02 0.71
N GLY A 239 0.33 6.28 0.37
CA GLY A 239 -0.71 6.75 -0.55
C GLY A 239 -1.96 7.25 0.21
N GLU A 240 -2.88 7.85 -0.48
CA GLU A 240 -2.83 8.12 -1.90
C GLU A 240 -2.04 9.41 -2.15
N THR A 241 -1.05 9.38 -3.05
CA THR A 241 -0.41 10.63 -3.53
C THR A 241 -1.49 11.51 -4.16
N PRO A 242 -1.65 12.78 -3.76
CA PRO A 242 -2.67 13.65 -4.35
C PRO A 242 -2.47 13.79 -5.87
N ILE A 243 -3.54 13.61 -6.63
CA ILE A 243 -3.49 13.53 -8.10
C ILE A 243 -3.03 14.83 -8.77
N ASP A 244 -3.21 15.98 -8.14
CA ASP A 244 -2.71 17.27 -8.59
C ASP A 244 -1.19 17.38 -8.52
N HIS A 245 -0.53 16.53 -7.73
CA HIS A 245 0.93 16.39 -7.68
C HIS A 245 1.48 15.31 -8.62
N ALA A 246 0.65 14.68 -9.44
CA ALA A 246 1.05 13.55 -10.30
C ALA A 246 2.21 13.89 -11.25
N THR A 247 2.21 15.07 -11.85
CA THR A 247 3.32 15.54 -12.71
C THR A 247 4.61 15.68 -11.91
N HIS A 248 4.52 16.27 -10.71
CA HIS A 248 5.70 16.50 -9.88
C HIS A 248 6.31 15.18 -9.41
N VAL A 249 5.50 14.24 -8.90
CA VAL A 249 6.02 12.95 -8.43
C VAL A 249 6.61 12.12 -9.56
N GLN A 250 6.00 12.14 -10.76
CA GLN A 250 6.52 11.47 -11.95
C GLN A 250 7.92 12.00 -12.35
N GLN A 251 8.14 13.32 -12.17
CA GLN A 251 9.42 13.96 -12.49
C GLN A 251 10.51 13.77 -11.43
N HIS A 252 10.18 13.24 -10.25
CA HIS A 252 11.13 13.14 -9.13
C HIS A 252 11.27 11.72 -8.56
N ALA A 253 10.31 10.82 -8.77
CA ALA A 253 10.32 9.47 -8.23
C ALA A 253 10.24 8.40 -9.33
N ASN A 254 10.79 7.21 -9.04
CA ASN A 254 10.67 6.05 -9.93
C ASN A 254 9.38 5.27 -9.69
N MET A 255 8.85 5.32 -8.48
CA MET A 255 7.52 4.79 -8.15
C MET A 255 6.91 5.58 -6.98
N TRP A 256 5.59 5.60 -6.92
CA TRP A 256 4.85 6.32 -5.88
C TRP A 256 3.53 5.63 -5.55
N ARG A 257 3.18 5.62 -4.28
CA ARG A 257 1.94 5.02 -3.78
C ARG A 257 0.69 5.75 -4.27
N THR A 258 -0.25 4.99 -4.75
CA THR A 258 -1.54 5.48 -5.27
C THR A 258 -2.72 5.10 -4.40
N VAL A 259 -2.48 4.36 -3.34
CA VAL A 259 -3.47 3.91 -2.35
C VAL A 259 -2.87 3.98 -0.94
N GLY A 260 -3.70 3.94 0.08
CA GLY A 260 -3.32 3.59 1.45
C GLY A 260 -2.74 2.17 1.54
N ASP A 261 -2.48 1.68 2.76
CA ASP A 261 -1.90 0.35 2.94
C ASP A 261 -2.87 -0.74 2.47
N PHE A 262 -2.38 -1.54 1.52
CA PHE A 262 -3.12 -2.64 0.90
C PHE A 262 -2.84 -3.95 1.62
N TRP A 263 -3.91 -4.61 2.05
CA TRP A 263 -3.87 -5.91 2.69
C TRP A 263 -4.73 -6.92 1.93
N ASP A 264 -4.68 -8.18 2.36
CA ASP A 264 -5.35 -9.32 1.75
C ASP A 264 -6.88 -9.31 1.90
N SER A 265 -7.50 -8.26 1.33
CA SER A 265 -8.93 -8.00 1.32
C SER A 265 -9.45 -7.79 -0.10
N TRP A 266 -10.44 -8.58 -0.52
CA TRP A 266 -11.09 -8.42 -1.82
C TRP A 266 -11.61 -6.99 -2.05
N ARG A 267 -12.22 -6.40 -1.03
CA ARG A 267 -12.74 -5.01 -1.13
C ARG A 267 -11.64 -4.03 -1.51
N GLN A 268 -10.47 -4.11 -0.86
CA GLN A 268 -9.35 -3.25 -1.20
C GLN A 268 -8.81 -3.56 -2.60
N LEU A 269 -8.74 -4.84 -3.00
CA LEU A 269 -8.35 -5.22 -4.36
C LEU A 269 -9.32 -4.66 -5.41
N LYS A 270 -10.62 -4.71 -5.15
CA LYS A 270 -11.65 -4.18 -6.05
C LYS A 270 -11.52 -2.66 -6.24
N GLU A 271 -11.17 -1.90 -5.20
CA GLU A 271 -10.94 -0.46 -5.31
C GLU A 271 -9.77 -0.11 -6.25
N HIS A 272 -8.78 -0.97 -6.37
CA HIS A 272 -7.64 -0.75 -7.29
C HIS A 272 -8.05 -0.61 -8.75
N PHE A 273 -9.17 -1.17 -9.18
CA PHE A 273 -9.67 -0.95 -10.55
C PHE A 273 -9.91 0.54 -10.81
N LYS A 274 -10.57 1.26 -9.89
CA LYS A 274 -10.81 2.71 -10.00
C LYS A 274 -9.50 3.50 -9.91
N VAL A 275 -8.65 3.12 -8.97
CA VAL A 275 -7.36 3.78 -8.74
C VAL A 275 -6.46 3.68 -9.98
N PHE A 276 -6.31 2.48 -10.54
CA PHE A 276 -5.47 2.26 -11.71
C PHE A 276 -6.01 2.93 -12.97
N GLU A 277 -7.34 3.03 -13.15
CA GLU A 277 -7.94 3.84 -14.20
C GLU A 277 -7.54 5.32 -14.09
N ARG A 278 -7.61 5.88 -12.88
CA ARG A 278 -7.27 7.28 -12.58
C ARG A 278 -5.78 7.58 -12.83
N TRP A 279 -4.90 6.66 -12.42
CA TRP A 279 -3.45 6.83 -12.50
C TRP A 279 -2.83 6.36 -13.81
N ASN A 280 -3.56 5.68 -14.70
CA ASN A 280 -3.03 5.05 -15.91
C ASN A 280 -2.25 6.01 -16.81
N LYS A 281 -2.73 7.23 -17.00
CA LYS A 281 -2.10 8.24 -17.87
C LYS A 281 -0.75 8.77 -17.36
N TRP A 282 -0.45 8.52 -16.06
CA TRP A 282 0.77 9.01 -15.43
C TRP A 282 1.90 7.97 -15.42
N ARG A 283 1.62 6.76 -15.87
CA ARG A 283 2.66 5.73 -16.00
C ARG A 283 3.57 6.04 -17.17
N ALA A 284 4.89 5.95 -16.94
CA ALA A 284 5.92 6.06 -17.96
C ALA A 284 7.05 5.05 -17.71
N ASN A 285 7.97 4.89 -18.65
CA ASN A 285 9.15 4.08 -18.42
C ASN A 285 10.01 4.73 -17.34
N GLY A 286 10.36 3.95 -16.30
CA GLY A 286 11.12 4.43 -15.16
C GLY A 286 10.33 5.23 -14.12
N ALA A 287 9.01 5.39 -14.33
CA ALA A 287 8.12 6.13 -13.46
C ALA A 287 6.77 5.39 -13.37
N TYR A 288 6.50 4.75 -12.23
CA TYR A 288 5.40 3.81 -12.07
C TYR A 288 4.48 4.19 -10.89
N PRO A 289 3.18 4.43 -11.16
CA PRO A 289 2.18 4.42 -10.09
C PRO A 289 2.16 3.03 -9.43
N ASP A 290 2.23 3.01 -8.11
CA ASP A 290 2.37 1.82 -7.29
C ASP A 290 1.07 1.47 -6.57
N GLY A 291 0.56 0.27 -6.82
CA GLY A 291 -0.63 -0.27 -6.16
C GLY A 291 -0.37 -0.84 -4.78
N ASP A 292 0.81 -0.63 -4.22
CA ASP A 292 1.32 -1.19 -2.99
C ASP A 292 1.84 -2.62 -3.08
N MET A 293 2.30 -3.11 -1.95
CA MET A 293 2.88 -4.44 -1.77
C MET A 293 1.87 -5.54 -2.09
N LEU A 294 2.39 -6.72 -2.36
CA LEU A 294 1.58 -7.91 -2.63
C LEU A 294 1.45 -8.72 -1.34
N PRO A 295 0.30 -8.69 -0.66
CA PRO A 295 0.07 -9.46 0.57
C PRO A 295 -0.23 -10.93 0.25
N LEU A 296 0.74 -11.59 -0.38
CA LEU A 296 0.69 -12.98 -0.82
C LEU A 296 1.61 -13.88 -0.01
N GLY A 297 1.43 -15.19 -0.10
CA GLY A 297 2.17 -16.17 0.69
C GLY A 297 1.86 -16.06 2.17
N LYS A 298 2.87 -16.29 3.04
CA LYS A 298 2.72 -16.21 4.50
C LYS A 298 3.05 -14.81 5.00
N ILE A 299 2.06 -14.15 5.57
CA ILE A 299 2.12 -12.79 6.12
C ILE A 299 1.74 -12.79 7.59
N GLY A 300 1.84 -11.64 8.25
CA GLY A 300 1.36 -11.46 9.62
C GLY A 300 2.23 -12.11 10.71
N ILE A 301 3.44 -12.59 10.39
CA ILE A 301 4.30 -13.30 11.38
C ILE A 301 4.57 -12.43 12.60
N ARG A 302 4.92 -11.16 12.37
CA ARG A 302 5.06 -10.11 13.38
C ARG A 302 4.69 -8.73 12.80
N ALA A 303 3.88 -8.74 11.74
CA ALA A 303 3.44 -7.53 11.06
C ALA A 303 2.58 -6.63 11.96
N GLU A 304 2.33 -5.43 11.49
CA GLU A 304 1.42 -4.49 12.15
C GLU A 304 0.00 -5.06 12.22
N ARG A 305 -0.47 -5.74 11.18
CA ARG A 305 -1.85 -6.23 11.07
C ARG A 305 -1.95 -7.74 10.96
N GLY A 306 -2.84 -8.29 11.77
CA GLY A 306 -3.26 -9.69 11.75
C GLY A 306 -2.26 -10.65 12.40
N ASP A 307 -2.72 -11.89 12.54
CA ASP A 307 -1.94 -13.01 13.06
C ASP A 307 -1.20 -13.71 11.90
N PRO A 308 -0.18 -14.56 12.20
CA PRO A 308 0.52 -15.36 11.21
C PRO A 308 -0.46 -16.22 10.39
N ARG A 309 -0.49 -16.01 9.07
CA ARG A 309 -1.41 -16.71 8.16
C ARG A 309 -0.87 -16.79 6.73
N MET A 310 -1.39 -17.72 5.94
CA MET A 310 -1.37 -17.59 4.50
C MET A 310 -2.35 -16.48 4.10
N THR A 311 -2.10 -15.82 2.98
CA THR A 311 -2.99 -14.78 2.46
C THR A 311 -4.46 -15.22 2.49
N ASN A 312 -5.36 -14.31 2.87
CA ASN A 312 -6.81 -14.54 2.83
C ASN A 312 -7.38 -14.54 1.41
N PHE A 313 -6.63 -14.06 0.42
CA PHE A 313 -7.08 -14.11 -0.97
C PHE A 313 -7.29 -15.55 -1.42
N THR A 314 -8.46 -15.81 -2.00
CA THR A 314 -8.71 -17.04 -2.76
C THR A 314 -7.75 -17.14 -3.94
N ARG A 315 -7.62 -18.32 -4.56
CA ARG A 315 -6.78 -18.47 -5.76
C ARG A 315 -7.25 -17.57 -6.91
N ASP A 316 -8.55 -17.42 -7.08
CA ASP A 316 -9.12 -16.55 -8.11
C ASP A 316 -8.77 -15.07 -7.85
N GLU A 317 -8.84 -14.63 -6.60
CA GLU A 317 -8.44 -13.26 -6.21
C GLU A 317 -6.94 -13.02 -6.38
N GLN A 318 -6.11 -14.02 -6.11
CA GLN A 318 -4.67 -13.94 -6.38
C GLN A 318 -4.36 -13.84 -7.88
N TYR A 319 -5.09 -14.56 -8.74
CA TYR A 319 -5.02 -14.36 -10.20
C TYR A 319 -5.47 -12.95 -10.60
N THR A 320 -6.51 -12.42 -9.99
CA THR A 320 -7.01 -11.06 -10.24
C THR A 320 -5.97 -10.02 -9.85
N LEU A 321 -5.39 -10.14 -8.66
CA LEU A 321 -4.31 -9.26 -8.18
C LEU A 321 -3.15 -9.22 -9.19
N MET A 322 -2.58 -10.37 -9.51
CA MET A 322 -1.41 -10.44 -10.39
C MET A 322 -1.72 -10.03 -11.83
N THR A 323 -2.93 -10.33 -12.32
CA THR A 323 -3.39 -9.91 -13.66
C THR A 323 -3.53 -8.38 -13.73
N LEU A 324 -4.15 -7.77 -12.72
CA LEU A 324 -4.40 -6.33 -12.67
C LEU A 324 -3.07 -5.56 -12.54
N TRP A 325 -2.17 -5.97 -11.61
CA TRP A 325 -0.84 -5.34 -11.47
C TRP A 325 -0.02 -5.45 -12.74
N SER A 326 -0.05 -6.61 -13.42
CA SER A 326 0.74 -6.80 -14.63
C SER A 326 0.20 -6.01 -15.83
N ILE A 327 -1.12 -5.97 -16.04
CA ILE A 327 -1.68 -5.21 -17.17
C ILE A 327 -1.61 -3.70 -16.93
N PHE A 328 -1.70 -3.24 -15.69
CA PHE A 328 -1.47 -1.85 -15.31
C PHE A 328 0.02 -1.50 -15.30
N ARG A 329 0.92 -2.48 -15.12
CA ARG A 329 2.36 -2.32 -14.94
C ARG A 329 2.72 -1.62 -13.62
N SER A 330 2.06 -1.99 -12.53
CA SER A 330 2.48 -1.63 -11.16
C SER A 330 3.75 -2.37 -10.77
N PRO A 331 4.64 -1.77 -9.97
CA PRO A 331 5.70 -2.51 -9.29
C PRO A 331 5.18 -3.73 -8.54
N LEU A 332 6.00 -4.77 -8.44
CA LEU A 332 5.68 -5.99 -7.70
C LEU A 332 6.59 -6.11 -6.47
N MET A 333 6.10 -5.65 -5.31
CA MET A 333 6.82 -5.76 -4.04
C MET A 333 6.14 -6.83 -3.17
N PHE A 334 6.71 -8.02 -3.13
CA PHE A 334 6.15 -9.15 -2.38
C PHE A 334 6.29 -8.92 -0.86
N GLY A 335 5.17 -9.07 -0.13
CA GLY A 335 5.10 -8.79 1.30
C GLY A 335 5.25 -10.02 2.20
N GLY A 336 5.04 -11.23 1.68
CA GLY A 336 5.11 -12.46 2.45
C GLY A 336 6.54 -12.97 2.70
N ASN A 337 6.66 -13.99 3.55
CA ASN A 337 7.92 -14.68 3.81
C ASN A 337 8.19 -15.72 2.71
N PHE A 338 9.11 -15.46 1.79
CA PHE A 338 9.40 -16.36 0.67
C PHE A 338 9.71 -17.81 1.07
N PRO A 339 10.49 -18.10 2.13
CA PRO A 339 10.75 -19.48 2.53
C PRO A 339 9.50 -20.31 2.87
N ASP A 340 8.39 -19.66 3.19
CA ASP A 340 7.12 -20.30 3.52
C ASP A 340 6.14 -20.38 2.33
N ASN A 341 6.56 -20.00 1.11
CA ASN A 341 5.71 -20.04 -0.07
C ASN A 341 5.31 -21.47 -0.42
N ASP A 342 4.02 -21.63 -0.78
CA ASP A 342 3.56 -22.86 -1.42
C ASP A 342 3.86 -22.87 -2.94
N ALA A 343 3.71 -24.02 -3.56
CA ALA A 343 3.96 -24.21 -4.99
C ALA A 343 3.04 -23.35 -5.88
N PHE A 344 1.82 -23.05 -5.41
CA PHE A 344 0.89 -22.20 -6.14
C PHE A 344 1.40 -20.75 -6.15
N THR A 345 1.78 -20.21 -5.01
CA THR A 345 2.34 -18.86 -4.90
C THR A 345 3.59 -18.70 -5.78
N ASP A 346 4.51 -19.67 -5.73
CA ASP A 346 5.70 -19.65 -6.60
C ASP A 346 5.32 -19.67 -8.09
N SER A 347 4.37 -20.53 -8.49
CA SER A 347 3.92 -20.61 -9.88
C SER A 347 3.26 -19.32 -10.36
N LEU A 348 2.53 -18.64 -9.47
CA LEU A 348 1.84 -17.41 -9.74
C LEU A 348 2.83 -16.26 -10.01
N ILE A 349 3.81 -16.06 -9.12
CA ILE A 349 4.76 -14.95 -9.20
C ILE A 349 5.90 -15.17 -10.20
N THR A 350 6.07 -16.39 -10.73
CA THR A 350 7.08 -16.72 -11.75
C THR A 350 6.49 -17.01 -13.13
N ASN A 351 5.19 -16.80 -13.34
CA ASN A 351 4.56 -17.02 -14.63
C ASN A 351 5.18 -16.10 -15.70
N LYS A 352 5.91 -16.71 -16.65
CA LYS A 352 6.69 -15.98 -17.67
C LYS A 352 5.82 -15.10 -18.58
N ASN A 353 4.61 -15.54 -18.90
CA ASN A 353 3.72 -14.82 -19.80
C ASN A 353 3.15 -13.58 -19.10
N MET A 354 2.72 -13.71 -17.85
CA MET A 354 2.26 -12.57 -17.02
C MET A 354 3.38 -11.56 -16.82
N LEU A 355 4.59 -12.01 -16.47
CA LEU A 355 5.77 -11.15 -16.31
C LEU A 355 6.21 -10.50 -17.64
N TYR A 356 5.97 -11.16 -18.78
CA TYR A 356 6.18 -10.54 -20.09
C TYR A 356 5.23 -9.35 -20.30
N VAL A 357 3.95 -9.50 -19.97
CA VAL A 357 2.98 -8.40 -20.03
C VAL A 357 3.42 -7.24 -19.13
N LEU A 358 3.76 -7.51 -17.88
CA LEU A 358 4.27 -6.49 -16.93
C LEU A 358 5.45 -5.69 -17.50
N ASN A 359 6.44 -6.40 -18.05
CA ASN A 359 7.73 -5.81 -18.40
C ASN A 359 7.78 -5.22 -19.82
N LYS A 360 6.96 -5.71 -20.74
CA LYS A 360 7.09 -5.40 -22.17
C LYS A 360 5.89 -4.70 -22.79
N SER A 361 4.68 -4.86 -22.24
CA SER A 361 3.49 -4.30 -22.85
C SER A 361 3.52 -2.77 -22.91
N ILE A 362 2.88 -2.24 -23.94
CA ILE A 362 2.70 -0.80 -24.19
C ILE A 362 1.22 -0.49 -24.41
N ASN A 363 0.86 0.78 -24.44
CA ASN A 363 -0.50 1.27 -24.69
C ASN A 363 -1.56 0.65 -23.76
N ASN A 364 -1.12 0.32 -22.54
CA ASN A 364 -1.99 -0.29 -21.52
C ASN A 364 -3.08 0.71 -21.10
N ARG A 365 -4.33 0.28 -21.16
CA ARG A 365 -5.48 1.10 -20.80
C ARG A 365 -6.69 0.26 -20.39
N PRO A 366 -7.61 0.81 -19.58
CA PRO A 366 -8.90 0.18 -19.39
C PRO A 366 -9.67 0.14 -20.71
N LEU A 367 -10.37 -0.96 -20.95
CA LEU A 367 -11.31 -1.11 -22.06
C LEU A 367 -12.71 -0.72 -21.60
N PHE A 368 -13.17 -1.35 -20.53
CA PHE A 368 -14.40 -0.98 -19.82
C PHE A 368 -14.34 -1.44 -18.35
N ARG A 369 -15.19 -0.83 -17.52
CA ARG A 369 -15.55 -1.31 -16.18
C ARG A 369 -17.00 -0.94 -15.87
N ASN A 370 -17.72 -1.89 -15.30
CA ASN A 370 -19.03 -1.71 -14.68
C ASN A 370 -19.04 -2.39 -13.30
N GLU A 371 -20.18 -2.48 -12.64
CA GLU A 371 -20.29 -3.06 -11.30
C GLU A 371 -19.93 -4.55 -11.23
N LYS A 372 -19.98 -5.26 -12.35
CA LYS A 372 -19.81 -6.72 -12.42
C LYS A 372 -18.53 -7.15 -13.09
N GLN A 373 -18.04 -6.39 -14.05
CA GLN A 373 -16.97 -6.80 -14.95
C GLN A 373 -16.05 -5.65 -15.28
N ALA A 374 -14.78 -5.99 -15.51
CA ALA A 374 -13.80 -5.06 -16.05
C ALA A 374 -12.94 -5.74 -17.12
N ALA A 375 -12.41 -4.93 -18.04
CA ALA A 375 -11.43 -5.39 -19.00
C ALA A 375 -10.38 -4.31 -19.26
N TRP A 376 -9.15 -4.78 -19.51
CA TRP A 376 -8.00 -3.96 -19.87
C TRP A 376 -7.35 -4.50 -21.13
N ILE A 377 -6.73 -3.62 -21.89
CA ILE A 377 -6.00 -3.97 -23.10
C ILE A 377 -4.62 -3.35 -23.12
N ALA A 378 -3.68 -4.05 -23.73
CA ALA A 378 -2.34 -3.57 -24.03
C ALA A 378 -1.84 -4.16 -25.35
N GLU A 379 -0.65 -3.77 -25.77
CA GLU A 379 -0.04 -4.23 -27.02
C GLU A 379 1.35 -4.81 -26.76
N ASP A 380 1.71 -5.81 -27.57
CA ASP A 380 3.07 -6.31 -27.64
C ASP A 380 3.86 -5.48 -28.66
N PRO A 381 4.88 -4.71 -28.22
CA PRO A 381 5.67 -3.88 -29.13
C PRO A 381 6.47 -4.69 -30.15
N ALA A 382 6.66 -6.00 -29.93
CA ALA A 382 7.46 -6.86 -30.81
C ALA A 382 6.71 -7.23 -32.09
N ASN A 383 5.39 -7.37 -32.04
CA ASN A 383 4.62 -7.92 -33.16
C ASN A 383 3.20 -7.34 -33.33
N GLY A 384 2.78 -6.47 -32.41
CA GLY A 384 1.45 -5.84 -32.45
C GLY A 384 0.30 -6.70 -31.92
N ASP A 385 0.60 -7.89 -31.35
CA ASP A 385 -0.40 -8.70 -30.65
C ASP A 385 -1.06 -7.89 -29.54
N LYS A 386 -2.33 -8.21 -29.24
CA LYS A 386 -3.01 -7.58 -28.12
C LYS A 386 -2.93 -8.46 -26.87
N PHE A 387 -2.71 -7.82 -25.70
CA PHE A 387 -2.90 -8.43 -24.40
C PHE A 387 -4.26 -8.00 -23.86
N LEU A 388 -5.10 -8.93 -23.52
CA LEU A 388 -6.43 -8.71 -22.98
C LEU A 388 -6.49 -9.29 -21.56
N ALA A 389 -6.81 -8.45 -20.58
CA ALA A 389 -7.15 -8.88 -19.24
C ALA A 389 -8.65 -8.69 -19.00
N VAL A 390 -9.33 -9.70 -18.51
CA VAL A 390 -10.76 -9.66 -18.17
C VAL A 390 -10.96 -10.09 -16.73
N PHE A 391 -11.94 -9.49 -16.06
CA PHE A 391 -12.16 -9.66 -14.63
C PHE A 391 -13.65 -9.79 -14.33
N ASN A 392 -14.01 -10.76 -13.52
CA ASN A 392 -15.32 -10.85 -12.89
C ASN A 392 -15.22 -10.23 -11.49
N ILE A 393 -15.72 -9.00 -11.35
CA ILE A 393 -15.68 -8.21 -10.11
C ILE A 393 -17.04 -8.11 -9.42
N GLU A 394 -17.98 -8.99 -9.80
CA GLU A 394 -19.33 -9.00 -9.25
C GLU A 394 -19.31 -9.42 -7.78
N ASP A 395 -19.83 -8.54 -6.93
CA ASP A 395 -20.01 -8.80 -5.51
C ASP A 395 -21.49 -8.99 -5.17
N ARG A 396 -21.71 -9.62 -4.02
CA ARG A 396 -22.96 -9.53 -3.34
C ARG A 396 -23.16 -8.07 -2.86
N GLU A 397 -24.31 -7.49 -3.16
CA GLU A 397 -24.68 -6.23 -2.54
C GLU A 397 -24.95 -6.48 -1.06
N GLU A 398 -24.09 -6.00 -0.18
CA GLU A 398 -24.19 -6.27 1.26
C GLU A 398 -25.31 -5.52 1.95
N MET A 399 -25.64 -4.32 1.43
CA MET A 399 -26.67 -3.44 1.99
C MET A 399 -27.49 -2.82 0.87
N ILE A 400 -28.71 -3.32 0.68
CA ILE A 400 -29.68 -2.71 -0.25
C ILE A 400 -30.45 -1.64 0.55
N GLU A 401 -29.99 -0.39 0.49
CA GLU A 401 -30.58 0.72 1.27
C GLU A 401 -32.09 0.86 1.11
N SER A 402 -32.64 0.51 -0.06
CA SER A 402 -34.09 0.56 -0.30
C SER A 402 -34.90 -0.45 0.53
N LYS A 403 -34.26 -1.46 1.11
CA LYS A 403 -34.89 -2.42 2.03
C LYS A 403 -34.86 -1.97 3.49
N ALA A 404 -34.17 -0.88 3.81
CA ALA A 404 -34.07 -0.43 5.19
C ALA A 404 -35.44 0.01 5.71
N ALA A 405 -35.82 -0.53 6.85
CA ALA A 405 -37.03 -0.12 7.58
C ALA A 405 -36.88 1.30 8.17
N TRP A 406 -35.65 1.70 8.44
CA TRP A 406 -35.30 3.07 8.85
C TRP A 406 -33.91 3.43 8.30
N LYS A 407 -33.73 4.70 7.92
CA LYS A 407 -32.48 5.23 7.36
C LYS A 407 -32.22 6.65 7.84
N SER A 408 -31.01 6.96 8.31
CA SER A 408 -30.61 8.31 8.70
C SER A 408 -30.40 9.23 7.50
N ALA A 409 -30.31 10.53 7.75
CA ALA A 409 -29.61 11.47 6.91
C ALA A 409 -28.11 11.06 6.83
N VAL A 410 -27.31 11.79 6.03
CA VAL A 410 -25.86 11.63 6.07
C VAL A 410 -25.34 12.23 7.37
N ILE A 411 -24.67 11.40 8.16
CA ILE A 411 -24.01 11.80 9.40
C ILE A 411 -22.57 12.16 9.08
N ASN A 412 -22.14 13.33 9.50
CA ASN A 412 -20.83 13.90 9.28
C ASN A 412 -20.43 14.80 10.47
N ARG A 413 -19.32 15.52 10.37
CA ARG A 413 -18.83 16.38 11.45
C ARG A 413 -19.82 17.50 11.85
N GLN A 414 -20.61 18.04 10.91
CA GLN A 414 -21.57 19.12 11.14
C GLN A 414 -22.93 18.61 11.66
N ASN A 415 -23.33 17.43 11.21
CA ASN A 415 -24.52 16.71 11.66
C ASN A 415 -24.07 15.34 12.14
N SER A 416 -23.62 15.28 13.39
CA SER A 416 -22.84 14.16 13.89
C SER A 416 -23.66 13.06 14.55
N SER A 417 -24.97 13.22 14.72
CA SER A 417 -25.86 12.19 15.27
C SER A 417 -27.31 12.30 14.81
N GLU A 418 -28.06 11.20 14.91
CA GLU A 418 -29.50 11.16 14.66
C GLU A 418 -30.19 10.13 15.56
N MET A 419 -31.36 10.48 16.10
CA MET A 419 -32.15 9.57 16.91
C MET A 419 -32.96 8.59 16.07
N ILE A 420 -32.98 7.35 16.51
CA ILE A 420 -33.65 6.22 15.86
C ILE A 420 -34.82 5.79 16.73
N ASP A 421 -35.99 5.71 16.13
CA ASP A 421 -37.20 5.21 16.74
C ASP A 421 -38.01 4.42 15.71
N LEU A 422 -37.98 3.08 15.82
CA LEU A 422 -38.55 2.19 14.82
C LEU A 422 -39.51 1.17 15.44
N LYS A 423 -40.74 1.06 14.92
CA LYS A 423 -41.65 -0.06 15.20
C LYS A 423 -41.19 -1.29 14.43
N LEU A 424 -41.05 -2.42 15.10
CA LEU A 424 -40.51 -3.65 14.53
C LEU A 424 -41.58 -4.58 13.92
N ASN A 425 -42.85 -4.29 14.14
CA ASN A 425 -44.00 -4.97 13.51
C ASN A 425 -43.91 -6.52 13.58
N GLY A 426 -43.44 -7.04 14.73
CA GLY A 426 -43.35 -8.48 14.96
C GLY A 426 -42.12 -9.17 14.34
N SER A 427 -41.16 -8.41 13.82
CA SER A 427 -39.92 -8.99 13.30
C SER A 427 -39.19 -9.78 14.36
N ARG A 428 -38.62 -10.94 13.93
CA ARG A 428 -37.77 -11.79 14.75
C ARG A 428 -36.29 -11.52 14.57
N LYS A 429 -35.94 -10.64 13.63
CA LYS A 429 -34.55 -10.27 13.32
C LYS A 429 -34.40 -8.76 13.26
N LEU A 430 -33.23 -8.30 13.67
CA LEU A 430 -32.81 -6.92 13.59
C LEU A 430 -31.39 -6.85 13.02
N TYR A 431 -31.20 -6.03 11.99
CA TYR A 431 -29.89 -5.75 11.45
C TYR A 431 -29.59 -4.26 11.63
N LEU A 432 -28.50 -3.98 12.32
CA LEU A 432 -27.95 -2.64 12.48
C LEU A 432 -26.78 -2.49 11.51
N ALA A 433 -26.91 -1.60 10.54
CA ALA A 433 -25.89 -1.41 9.52
C ALA A 433 -25.42 0.05 9.45
N VAL A 434 -24.14 0.24 9.17
CA VAL A 434 -23.56 1.55 8.88
C VAL A 434 -22.90 1.48 7.53
N SER A 435 -23.34 2.35 6.59
CA SER A 435 -22.71 2.48 5.27
C SER A 435 -21.83 3.71 5.20
N SER A 436 -20.74 3.61 4.49
CA SER A 436 -19.93 4.74 4.06
C SER A 436 -20.64 5.49 2.92
N VAL A 437 -20.52 6.81 2.84
CA VAL A 437 -21.18 7.62 1.81
C VAL A 437 -20.21 8.12 0.76
N GLU A 438 -19.15 8.81 1.13
CA GLU A 438 -18.18 9.39 0.18
C GLU A 438 -16.90 8.56 0.08
N ASN A 439 -16.28 8.28 1.21
CA ASN A 439 -15.09 7.44 1.33
C ASN A 439 -15.17 6.64 2.64
N ILE A 440 -14.33 5.63 2.78
CA ILE A 440 -14.37 4.72 3.93
C ILE A 440 -13.42 5.13 5.06
N ASP A 441 -12.61 6.16 4.85
CA ASP A 441 -11.55 6.53 5.77
C ASP A 441 -12.12 7.16 7.04
N TRP A 442 -11.79 6.56 8.19
CA TRP A 442 -12.21 7.01 9.51
C TRP A 442 -13.71 7.03 9.77
N ASP A 443 -14.49 6.32 8.99
CA ASP A 443 -15.94 6.18 9.13
C ASP A 443 -16.31 5.38 10.39
N HIS A 444 -15.80 5.82 11.56
CA HIS A 444 -16.08 5.21 12.86
C HIS A 444 -17.41 5.71 13.38
N ALA A 445 -18.25 4.79 13.78
CA ALA A 445 -19.66 5.06 14.13
C ALA A 445 -20.08 4.28 15.37
N ASP A 446 -20.91 4.92 16.17
CA ASP A 446 -21.42 4.37 17.41
C ASP A 446 -22.95 4.32 17.42
N TRP A 447 -23.49 3.14 17.73
CA TRP A 447 -24.89 2.98 18.11
C TRP A 447 -25.01 3.21 19.62
N ILE A 448 -25.48 4.38 20.01
CA ILE A 448 -25.58 4.80 21.42
C ILE A 448 -26.93 4.39 22.00
N ASP A 449 -26.91 3.83 23.20
CA ASP A 449 -28.08 3.38 23.95
C ASP A 449 -29.10 2.57 23.10
N PRO A 450 -28.63 1.48 22.43
CA PRO A 450 -29.50 0.68 21.57
C PRO A 450 -30.41 -0.19 22.44
N VAL A 451 -31.74 0.13 22.43
CA VAL A 451 -32.72 -0.48 23.31
C VAL A 451 -33.88 -1.08 22.53
N LEU A 452 -34.22 -2.30 22.90
CA LEU A 452 -35.45 -2.98 22.48
C LEU A 452 -36.55 -2.75 23.50
N HIS A 453 -37.79 -2.55 23.03
CA HIS A 453 -38.97 -2.36 23.89
C HIS A 453 -39.94 -3.53 23.72
N LYS A 454 -40.53 -3.93 24.84
CA LYS A 454 -41.60 -4.93 24.95
C LYS A 454 -42.68 -4.38 25.88
N GLY A 455 -43.65 -3.67 25.32
CA GLY A 455 -44.56 -2.87 26.14
C GLY A 455 -43.81 -1.86 26.99
N ASN A 456 -43.91 -1.99 28.33
CA ASN A 456 -43.18 -1.12 29.28
C ASN A 456 -41.74 -1.63 29.63
N ASP A 457 -41.41 -2.84 29.25
CA ASP A 457 -40.09 -3.42 29.53
C ASP A 457 -39.09 -3.02 28.47
N THR A 458 -37.81 -2.94 28.86
CA THR A 458 -36.71 -2.60 27.95
C THR A 458 -35.55 -3.60 28.07
N ILE A 459 -34.89 -3.87 26.95
CA ILE A 459 -33.69 -4.73 26.87
C ILE A 459 -32.63 -3.97 26.09
N SER A 460 -31.45 -3.71 26.71
CA SER A 460 -30.34 -3.14 25.98
C SER A 460 -29.73 -4.19 25.05
N LEU A 461 -29.50 -3.83 23.77
CA LEU A 461 -28.79 -4.69 22.83
C LEU A 461 -27.36 -4.98 23.26
N THR A 462 -26.74 -4.15 24.10
CA THR A 462 -25.39 -4.38 24.62
C THR A 462 -25.32 -5.59 25.57
N THR A 463 -26.47 -6.09 26.05
CA THR A 463 -26.57 -7.30 26.89
C THR A 463 -26.90 -8.56 26.10
N LEU A 464 -27.29 -8.40 24.83
CA LEU A 464 -27.61 -9.51 23.94
C LEU A 464 -26.37 -9.90 23.10
N LYS A 465 -26.30 -11.17 22.78
CA LYS A 465 -25.27 -11.67 21.85
C LYS A 465 -25.77 -11.56 20.42
N TRP A 466 -25.01 -10.91 19.54
CA TRP A 466 -25.31 -10.91 18.11
C TRP A 466 -25.06 -12.31 17.50
N THR A 467 -25.79 -12.64 16.45
CA THR A 467 -25.59 -13.88 15.66
C THR A 467 -24.44 -13.72 14.68
N LYS A 468 -24.31 -12.52 14.10
CA LYS A 468 -23.23 -12.15 13.18
C LYS A 468 -22.90 -10.67 13.36
N ALA A 469 -21.63 -10.31 13.25
CA ALA A 469 -21.22 -8.92 13.23
C ALA A 469 -20.00 -8.73 12.34
N THR A 470 -20.05 -7.67 11.51
CA THR A 470 -18.93 -7.24 10.63
C THR A 470 -18.61 -5.78 10.88
N SER A 471 -17.38 -5.37 10.56
CA SER A 471 -16.95 -3.98 10.60
C SER A 471 -15.96 -3.74 9.47
N GLY A 472 -16.03 -2.59 8.84
CA GLY A 472 -15.15 -2.21 7.75
C GLY A 472 -13.68 -2.09 8.16
N TRP A 473 -13.48 -1.68 9.40
CA TRP A 473 -12.18 -1.65 10.07
C TRP A 473 -12.35 -2.10 11.53
N GLY A 474 -11.32 -2.73 12.09
CA GLY A 474 -11.34 -3.23 13.45
C GLY A 474 -12.37 -4.35 13.65
N LYS A 475 -12.92 -4.44 14.86
CA LYS A 475 -13.97 -5.41 15.22
C LYS A 475 -15.10 -4.68 15.93
N PRO A 476 -16.38 -5.06 15.71
CA PRO A 476 -17.49 -4.52 16.50
C PRO A 476 -17.22 -4.70 18.00
N ARG A 477 -17.53 -3.66 18.78
CA ARG A 477 -17.28 -3.65 20.24
C ARG A 477 -18.53 -3.24 21.02
N VAL A 478 -18.74 -3.89 22.16
CA VAL A 478 -19.79 -3.54 23.12
C VAL A 478 -19.22 -2.53 24.11
N ASN A 479 -19.95 -1.43 24.35
CA ASN A 479 -19.64 -0.35 25.29
C ASN A 479 -18.25 0.29 25.08
N ARG A 480 -17.74 0.22 23.88
CA ARG A 480 -16.48 0.81 23.43
C ARG A 480 -16.57 1.22 21.98
N SER A 481 -15.86 2.27 21.60
CA SER A 481 -15.67 2.61 20.18
C SER A 481 -14.93 1.50 19.44
N VAL A 482 -14.99 1.46 18.12
CA VAL A 482 -14.32 0.46 17.29
C VAL A 482 -12.81 0.44 17.52
N SER A 483 -12.19 1.58 17.84
CA SER A 483 -10.78 1.71 18.19
C SER A 483 -10.44 1.17 19.62
N GLY A 484 -11.45 0.83 20.41
CA GLY A 484 -11.29 0.33 21.78
C GLY A 484 -11.32 1.41 22.88
N GLY A 485 -11.45 2.67 22.48
CA GLY A 485 -11.62 3.81 23.38
C GLY A 485 -13.04 3.94 23.96
N GLU A 486 -13.31 5.06 24.56
CA GLU A 486 -14.66 5.42 25.05
C GLU A 486 -15.58 5.74 23.86
N LEU A 487 -16.89 5.54 24.04
CA LEU A 487 -17.90 6.00 23.09
C LEU A 487 -18.08 7.51 23.28
N ILE A 488 -17.71 8.31 22.29
CA ILE A 488 -17.81 9.78 22.36
C ILE A 488 -18.45 10.30 21.08
N VAL A 489 -19.66 10.82 21.21
CA VAL A 489 -20.43 11.45 20.12
C VAL A 489 -20.76 12.88 20.54
N GLU A 490 -20.56 13.88 19.67
CA GLU A 490 -20.77 15.31 19.96
C GLU A 490 -20.06 15.81 21.22
N GLY A 491 -18.88 15.25 21.50
CA GLY A 491 -18.10 15.58 22.70
C GLY A 491 -18.65 15.00 24.01
N LYS A 492 -19.79 14.30 23.97
CA LYS A 492 -20.40 13.65 25.13
C LYS A 492 -20.00 12.18 25.20
N LYS A 493 -19.62 11.72 26.41
CA LYS A 493 -19.31 10.32 26.71
C LYS A 493 -20.56 9.52 27.01
N TYR A 494 -20.57 8.27 26.48
CA TYR A 494 -21.63 7.31 26.71
C TYR A 494 -21.03 5.99 27.26
N THR A 495 -21.83 5.30 28.07
CA THR A 495 -21.42 4.05 28.72
C THR A 495 -22.07 2.81 28.10
N SER A 496 -23.09 2.99 27.28
CA SER A 496 -23.85 1.93 26.61
C SER A 496 -23.89 2.19 25.11
N GLY A 497 -23.44 1.21 24.31
CA GLY A 497 -23.46 1.33 22.86
C GLY A 497 -22.66 0.25 22.14
N LEU A 498 -22.64 0.32 20.82
CA LEU A 498 -21.93 -0.58 19.92
C LEU A 498 -21.06 0.23 18.97
N GLY A 499 -19.74 0.10 19.10
CA GLY A 499 -18.79 0.77 18.20
C GLY A 499 -18.46 -0.09 16.99
N VAL A 500 -18.54 0.52 15.79
CA VAL A 500 -18.24 -0.11 14.49
C VAL A 500 -17.54 0.88 13.56
N SER A 501 -17.06 0.40 12.42
CA SER A 501 -16.61 1.23 11.30
C SER A 501 -17.38 0.83 10.05
N ALA A 502 -17.78 1.79 9.23
CA ALA A 502 -18.45 1.49 7.97
C ALA A 502 -17.50 0.75 6.99
N ASN A 503 -17.98 -0.19 6.16
CA ASN A 503 -19.33 -0.72 6.13
C ASN A 503 -19.45 -1.83 7.16
N SER A 504 -20.52 -1.79 7.95
CA SER A 504 -20.74 -2.77 9.01
C SER A 504 -22.18 -3.27 9.03
N VAL A 505 -22.36 -4.50 9.49
CA VAL A 505 -23.68 -5.09 9.76
C VAL A 505 -23.59 -5.91 11.04
N ILE A 506 -24.49 -5.67 12.00
CA ILE A 506 -24.67 -6.49 13.20
C ILE A 506 -26.07 -7.11 13.14
N GLU A 507 -26.15 -8.44 13.21
CA GLU A 507 -27.39 -9.22 13.18
C GLU A 507 -27.77 -9.72 14.58
N TYR A 508 -29.02 -9.49 14.97
CA TYR A 508 -29.62 -10.02 16.19
C TYR A 508 -30.85 -10.87 15.89
N GLU A 509 -31.00 -11.97 16.64
CA GLU A 509 -32.30 -12.60 16.82
C GLU A 509 -33.02 -11.96 18.00
N LEU A 510 -34.25 -11.54 17.77
CA LEU A 510 -35.02 -10.81 18.77
C LEU A 510 -35.81 -11.74 19.67
N PRO A 511 -35.86 -11.48 20.99
CA PRO A 511 -36.80 -12.14 21.90
C PRO A 511 -38.24 -11.95 21.44
N GLU A 512 -39.10 -12.84 21.86
CA GLU A 512 -40.52 -12.77 21.52
C GLU A 512 -41.22 -11.56 22.17
N GLY A 513 -42.09 -10.90 21.41
CA GLY A 513 -42.91 -9.77 21.88
C GLY A 513 -42.19 -8.42 21.85
N ILE A 514 -41.01 -8.32 21.23
CA ILE A 514 -40.37 -7.02 20.96
C ILE A 514 -41.16 -6.27 19.88
N ASP A 515 -41.54 -5.03 20.17
CA ASP A 515 -42.38 -4.21 19.29
C ASP A 515 -41.69 -2.93 18.75
N ARG A 516 -40.61 -2.48 19.41
CA ARG A 516 -39.95 -1.22 19.05
C ARG A 516 -38.43 -1.29 19.32
N PHE A 517 -37.66 -0.57 18.53
CA PHE A 517 -36.23 -0.33 18.70
C PHE A 517 -35.93 1.15 18.77
N THR A 518 -35.10 1.56 19.72
CA THR A 518 -34.61 2.95 19.84
C THR A 518 -33.10 2.95 20.02
N ALA A 519 -32.41 3.94 19.43
CA ALA A 519 -30.99 4.21 19.58
C ALA A 519 -30.68 5.65 19.16
N MET A 520 -29.45 6.09 19.37
CA MET A 520 -28.86 7.21 18.63
C MET A 520 -27.72 6.67 17.77
N GLY A 521 -27.74 6.96 16.48
CA GLY A 521 -26.60 6.74 15.60
C GLY A 521 -25.70 7.96 15.57
N GLY A 522 -24.39 7.81 15.79
CA GLY A 522 -23.49 8.96 15.83
C GLY A 522 -22.09 8.67 15.30
N LEU A 523 -21.44 9.70 14.72
CA LEU A 523 -20.04 9.62 14.32
C LEU A 523 -19.15 9.66 15.57
N ASP A 524 -18.29 8.64 15.74
CA ASP A 524 -17.36 8.60 16.87
C ASP A 524 -16.34 9.72 16.78
N LYS A 525 -15.92 10.25 17.93
CA LYS A 525 -14.91 11.32 18.04
C LYS A 525 -13.64 11.03 17.24
N ALA A 526 -13.17 9.78 17.23
CA ALA A 526 -11.97 9.41 16.51
C ALA A 526 -12.11 9.58 14.99
N GLY A 527 -13.32 9.37 14.44
CA GLY A 527 -13.65 9.69 13.05
C GLY A 527 -13.89 11.18 12.84
N ALA A 528 -14.66 11.82 13.71
CA ALA A 528 -15.03 13.23 13.61
C ALA A 528 -13.84 14.19 13.71
N ASP A 529 -12.81 13.84 14.46
CA ASP A 529 -11.60 14.66 14.65
C ASP A 529 -10.61 14.60 13.47
N GLN A 530 -10.80 13.69 12.54
CA GLN A 530 -9.96 13.62 11.34
C GLN A 530 -10.42 14.62 10.28
N ASN A 531 -9.46 15.29 9.62
CA ASN A 531 -9.76 16.21 8.51
C ASN A 531 -9.98 15.50 7.16
N VAL A 532 -10.48 14.27 7.18
CA VAL A 532 -10.66 13.43 5.98
C VAL A 532 -12.11 13.33 5.51
N GLY A 533 -13.04 14.06 6.17
CA GLY A 533 -14.44 14.13 5.73
C GLY A 533 -15.21 12.82 5.96
N ALA A 534 -15.03 12.16 7.11
CA ALA A 534 -15.80 10.97 7.47
C ALA A 534 -17.32 11.19 7.32
N THR A 535 -17.98 10.32 6.55
CA THR A 535 -19.42 10.41 6.24
C THR A 535 -20.07 9.04 6.28
N VAL A 536 -21.05 8.86 7.19
CA VAL A 536 -21.72 7.59 7.38
C VAL A 536 -23.24 7.74 7.30
N ARG A 537 -23.93 6.62 7.07
CA ARG A 537 -25.35 6.50 7.16
C ARG A 537 -25.73 5.31 8.00
N PHE A 538 -26.61 5.50 8.97
CA PHE A 538 -27.16 4.43 9.78
C PHE A 538 -28.41 3.85 9.10
N LEU A 539 -28.51 2.53 9.10
CA LEU A 539 -29.60 1.79 8.46
C LEU A 539 -30.07 0.70 9.43
N VAL A 540 -31.37 0.58 9.59
CA VAL A 540 -31.98 -0.50 10.38
C VAL A 540 -32.84 -1.35 9.46
N PHE A 541 -32.62 -2.68 9.49
CA PHE A 541 -33.40 -3.63 8.70
C PHE A 541 -34.08 -4.65 9.61
N THR A 542 -35.22 -5.09 9.20
CA THR A 542 -36.00 -6.18 9.83
C THR A 542 -35.99 -7.47 9.00
N GLU A 543 -35.39 -7.41 7.84
CA GLU A 543 -35.10 -8.56 6.95
C GLU A 543 -33.66 -8.47 6.45
N GLN A 544 -33.19 -9.52 5.79
CA GLN A 544 -31.82 -9.61 5.26
C GLN A 544 -31.48 -8.38 4.39
N PRO A 545 -30.48 -7.57 4.78
CA PRO A 545 -30.11 -6.35 4.05
C PRO A 545 -29.47 -6.62 2.69
N SER A 546 -28.81 -7.78 2.54
CA SER A 546 -28.04 -8.11 1.35
C SER A 546 -28.88 -8.65 0.21
N GLY A 547 -28.34 -8.49 -1.01
CA GLY A 547 -28.84 -9.11 -2.22
C GLY A 547 -28.55 -10.62 -2.32
N PRO A 548 -28.95 -11.25 -3.42
CA PRO A 548 -28.59 -12.65 -3.68
C PRO A 548 -27.10 -12.79 -3.88
N GLU A 549 -26.57 -14.00 -3.60
CA GLU A 549 -25.18 -14.30 -3.95
C GLU A 549 -24.99 -14.23 -5.47
N PRO A 550 -23.92 -13.59 -5.96
CA PRO A 550 -23.61 -13.60 -7.38
C PRO A 550 -23.27 -15.02 -7.84
N PRO A 551 -23.44 -15.31 -9.14
CA PRO A 551 -23.09 -16.62 -9.70
C PRO A 551 -21.62 -16.96 -9.46
N ALA A 552 -21.30 -18.24 -9.30
CA ALA A 552 -19.93 -18.73 -9.11
C ALA A 552 -19.00 -18.37 -10.28
N SER A 553 -19.55 -18.01 -11.44
CA SER A 553 -18.81 -17.54 -12.62
C SER A 553 -19.73 -16.74 -13.54
N ALA A 554 -19.14 -15.83 -14.30
CA ALA A 554 -19.82 -15.05 -15.33
C ALA A 554 -19.15 -15.21 -16.69
N THR A 555 -19.94 -15.13 -17.77
CA THR A 555 -19.39 -15.03 -19.13
C THR A 555 -19.10 -13.55 -19.43
N ILE A 556 -17.89 -13.28 -19.89
CA ILE A 556 -17.47 -11.96 -20.33
C ILE A 556 -17.29 -12.00 -21.85
N ASP A 557 -18.00 -11.14 -22.52
CA ASP A 557 -18.00 -11.01 -23.97
C ASP A 557 -17.18 -9.79 -24.39
N ILE A 558 -16.25 -10.00 -25.30
CA ILE A 558 -15.39 -8.95 -25.86
C ILE A 558 -15.66 -8.87 -27.37
N ASP A 559 -16.11 -7.72 -27.85
CA ASP A 559 -16.19 -7.42 -29.27
C ASP A 559 -14.78 -7.21 -29.83
N LEU A 560 -14.36 -8.09 -30.74
CA LEU A 560 -13.04 -8.01 -31.35
C LEU A 560 -12.85 -6.75 -32.21
N LYS A 561 -13.93 -6.18 -32.74
CA LYS A 561 -13.88 -4.95 -33.55
C LYS A 561 -13.44 -3.75 -32.72
N GLU A 562 -13.84 -3.68 -31.44
CA GLU A 562 -13.37 -2.63 -30.53
C GLU A 562 -11.86 -2.70 -30.26
N LEU A 563 -11.27 -3.88 -30.49
CA LEU A 563 -9.82 -4.11 -30.40
C LEU A 563 -9.10 -3.91 -31.75
N GLY A 564 -9.83 -3.56 -32.81
CA GLY A 564 -9.29 -3.46 -34.17
C GLY A 564 -9.02 -4.81 -34.83
N LEU A 565 -9.70 -5.90 -34.37
CA LEU A 565 -9.54 -7.25 -34.85
C LEU A 565 -10.84 -7.74 -35.52
N GLN A 566 -10.74 -8.45 -36.65
CA GLN A 566 -11.86 -9.20 -37.23
C GLN A 566 -11.87 -10.64 -36.74
N SER A 567 -10.70 -11.24 -36.69
CA SER A 567 -10.48 -12.56 -36.13
C SER A 567 -9.09 -12.66 -35.49
N CYS A 568 -8.95 -13.48 -34.46
CA CYS A 568 -7.69 -13.70 -33.79
C CYS A 568 -7.54 -15.12 -33.26
N LYS A 569 -6.29 -15.59 -33.17
CA LYS A 569 -5.91 -16.73 -32.33
C LYS A 569 -5.80 -16.24 -30.90
N VAL A 570 -6.34 -17.01 -29.96
CA VAL A 570 -6.32 -16.65 -28.53
C VAL A 570 -5.51 -17.69 -27.76
N GLN A 571 -4.55 -17.19 -26.98
CA GLN A 571 -3.78 -17.98 -26.01
C GLN A 571 -4.09 -17.49 -24.60
N ASP A 572 -4.42 -18.41 -23.70
CA ASP A 572 -4.47 -18.14 -22.26
C ASP A 572 -3.05 -18.06 -21.71
N LEU A 573 -2.70 -16.93 -21.16
CA LEU A 573 -1.33 -16.65 -20.68
C LEU A 573 -1.05 -17.26 -19.30
N TRP A 574 -2.08 -17.55 -18.51
CA TRP A 574 -1.90 -18.23 -17.22
C TRP A 574 -1.56 -19.71 -17.41
N SER A 575 -2.30 -20.41 -18.26
CA SER A 575 -2.08 -21.84 -18.53
C SER A 575 -1.14 -22.11 -19.70
N GLY A 576 -0.89 -21.13 -20.56
CA GLY A 576 -0.16 -21.28 -21.83
C GLY A 576 -0.96 -21.96 -22.94
N LYS A 577 -2.22 -22.35 -22.71
CA LYS A 577 -3.05 -23.10 -23.65
C LYS A 577 -3.52 -22.23 -24.82
N GLN A 578 -3.54 -22.82 -26.03
CA GLN A 578 -4.22 -22.25 -27.18
C GLN A 578 -5.72 -22.54 -27.06
N LEU A 579 -6.55 -21.50 -27.15
CA LEU A 579 -8.02 -21.62 -27.05
C LEU A 579 -8.69 -21.74 -28.41
N GLY A 580 -7.98 -21.49 -29.51
CA GLY A 580 -8.49 -21.56 -30.88
C GLY A 580 -8.55 -20.20 -31.57
N VAL A 581 -9.35 -20.16 -32.65
CA VAL A 581 -9.61 -18.95 -33.46
C VAL A 581 -11.00 -18.43 -33.15
N PHE A 582 -11.10 -17.13 -32.91
CA PHE A 582 -12.36 -16.45 -32.66
C PHE A 582 -12.56 -15.36 -33.74
N ALA A 583 -13.80 -15.18 -34.17
CA ALA A 583 -14.20 -14.15 -35.10
C ALA A 583 -15.31 -13.28 -34.49
N ASP A 584 -15.28 -12.01 -34.77
CA ASP A 584 -16.19 -10.97 -34.27
C ASP A 584 -16.24 -10.82 -32.74
N LYS A 585 -16.34 -11.93 -31.98
CA LYS A 585 -16.47 -11.92 -30.53
C LYS A 585 -15.58 -13.00 -29.87
N PHE A 586 -14.95 -12.64 -28.76
CA PHE A 586 -14.32 -13.58 -27.82
C PHE A 586 -15.15 -13.64 -26.54
N SER A 587 -15.64 -14.83 -26.21
CA SER A 587 -16.43 -15.09 -25.00
C SER A 587 -15.68 -16.02 -24.08
N VAL A 588 -15.58 -15.66 -22.80
CA VAL A 588 -14.85 -16.46 -21.81
C VAL A 588 -15.57 -16.48 -20.47
N LYS A 589 -15.56 -17.62 -19.81
CA LYS A 589 -16.15 -17.82 -18.49
C LYS A 589 -15.09 -17.56 -17.42
N ILE A 590 -15.35 -16.62 -16.52
CA ILE A 590 -14.47 -16.21 -15.42
C ILE A 590 -15.17 -16.49 -14.09
N ASN A 591 -14.48 -17.15 -13.17
CA ASN A 591 -14.98 -17.39 -11.81
C ASN A 591 -15.24 -16.06 -11.08
N LYS A 592 -16.11 -16.12 -10.06
CA LYS A 592 -16.31 -14.98 -9.15
C LYS A 592 -14.97 -14.51 -8.59
N HIS A 593 -14.72 -13.20 -8.64
CA HIS A 593 -13.47 -12.53 -8.26
C HIS A 593 -12.23 -12.96 -9.06
N GLY A 594 -12.41 -13.74 -10.11
CA GLY A 594 -11.33 -14.25 -10.94
C GLY A 594 -10.97 -13.34 -12.10
N ALA A 595 -9.86 -13.69 -12.75
CA ALA A 595 -9.34 -13.01 -13.93
C ALA A 595 -8.86 -13.99 -15.00
N GLY A 596 -8.87 -13.52 -16.25
CA GLY A 596 -8.18 -14.13 -17.37
C GLY A 596 -7.21 -13.16 -18.03
N LEU A 597 -6.07 -13.67 -18.47
CA LEU A 597 -5.07 -12.91 -19.21
C LEU A 597 -4.77 -13.63 -20.51
N TYR A 598 -4.96 -12.93 -21.63
CA TYR A 598 -4.92 -13.52 -22.95
C TYR A 598 -4.00 -12.75 -23.90
N ARG A 599 -3.37 -13.48 -24.82
CA ARG A 599 -2.74 -12.93 -26.02
C ARG A 599 -3.67 -13.17 -27.22
N LEU A 600 -3.94 -12.13 -27.97
CA LEU A 600 -4.74 -12.17 -29.18
C LEU A 600 -3.85 -11.83 -30.37
N THR A 601 -3.61 -12.82 -31.24
CA THR A 601 -2.82 -12.65 -32.46
C THR A 601 -3.76 -12.57 -33.65
N ALA A 602 -3.73 -11.47 -34.40
CA ALA A 602 -4.58 -11.26 -35.56
C ALA A 602 -4.40 -12.38 -36.59
N VAL A 603 -5.48 -12.94 -37.10
CA VAL A 603 -5.45 -13.85 -38.26
C VAL A 603 -5.50 -13.00 -39.52
N LYS A 604 -4.39 -12.97 -40.26
CA LYS A 604 -4.35 -12.34 -41.59
C LYS A 604 -5.22 -13.19 -42.55
N LYS A 605 -6.10 -12.51 -43.27
CA LYS A 605 -6.84 -13.13 -44.38
C LYS A 605 -5.90 -13.58 -45.50
#